data_b046ae4ad841fc9fd95f7f97c9510e64
#
_entry.id   b046ae4ad841fc9fd95f7f97c9510e64
#
_cell.length_a   1.000
_cell.length_b   1.000
_cell.length_c   1.000
_cell.angle_alpha   90.00
_cell.angle_beta   90.00
_cell.angle_gamma   90.00
#
_symmetry.space_group_name_H-M   'P 1'
#
loop_
_entity.id
_entity.type
_entity.pdbx_description
1 polymer ?
#
loop_
_entity_poly.entity_id
_entity_poly.type
_entity_poly.pdbx_seq_one_letter_code
_entity_poly.pdbx_strand_id
1 'polypeptide(L)'
;MNIVIWDIESSTSSTDFGSIIEIGGILVDENFKEKDRFNLRCSLPEGEIFQAMALIVNKTSIKQLTQTNLSHYQMLGEVEKIFKKWSPAIFLGWSNIGFDDEMIRKEFFKGIRYPYITNASPNKRHDGLNIARAAYALSLIHI
;
A
#
# COMPACT_ATOMS: atom_id res chain seq x y z
N MET A 1 19.48 6.47 3.16
CA MET A 1 18.12 6.38 3.78
C MET A 1 17.35 5.28 3.07
N ASN A 2 16.56 4.48 3.80
CA ASN A 2 15.74 3.43 3.18
C ASN A 2 14.57 4.03 2.40
N ILE A 3 14.18 3.39 1.29
CA ILE A 3 12.99 3.73 0.52
C ILE A 3 12.12 2.47 0.44
N VAL A 4 10.85 2.59 0.78
CA VAL A 4 9.84 1.53 0.66
C VAL A 4 8.96 1.87 -0.53
N ILE A 5 9.05 1.07 -1.58
CA ILE A 5 8.16 1.16 -2.74
C ILE A 5 7.04 0.17 -2.49
N TRP A 6 5.79 0.63 -2.48
CA TRP A 6 4.65 -0.19 -2.08
C TRP A 6 3.37 0.15 -2.83
N ASP A 7 2.46 -0.81 -2.87
CA ASP A 7 1.19 -0.73 -3.57
C ASP A 7 0.16 -1.66 -2.93
N ILE A 8 -1.14 -1.39 -3.15
CA ILE A 8 -2.24 -2.23 -2.65
C ILE A 8 -3.18 -2.66 -3.76
N GLU A 9 -3.86 -3.79 -3.53
CA GLU A 9 -5.05 -4.20 -4.26
C GLU A 9 -6.24 -4.21 -3.31
N SER A 10 -7.38 -3.67 -3.74
CA SER A 10 -8.55 -3.48 -2.90
C SER A 10 -9.79 -4.16 -3.45
N SER A 11 -10.78 -4.38 -2.58
CA SER A 11 -12.08 -4.96 -2.95
C SER A 11 -12.95 -4.01 -3.79
N THR A 12 -12.73 -2.70 -3.67
CA THR A 12 -13.46 -1.66 -4.42
C THR A 12 -12.57 -0.46 -4.71
N SER A 13 -13.04 0.46 -5.56
CA SER A 13 -12.40 1.76 -5.79
C SER A 13 -12.69 2.81 -4.70
N SER A 14 -13.50 2.48 -3.71
CA SER A 14 -13.87 3.39 -2.61
C SER A 14 -12.99 3.15 -1.40
N THR A 15 -12.32 4.20 -0.92
CA THR A 15 -11.57 4.15 0.33
C THR A 15 -12.45 4.07 1.58
N ASP A 16 -13.75 4.37 1.45
CA ASP A 16 -14.68 4.35 2.58
C ASP A 16 -15.33 2.98 2.78
N PHE A 17 -15.57 2.25 1.70
CA PHE A 17 -16.33 1.01 1.68
C PHE A 17 -15.52 -0.21 1.24
N GLY A 18 -14.26 -0.03 0.89
CA GLY A 18 -13.41 -1.11 0.47
C GLY A 18 -12.48 -1.61 1.57
N SER A 19 -11.91 -2.77 1.33
CA SER A 19 -10.86 -3.37 2.16
C SER A 19 -9.65 -3.72 1.29
N ILE A 20 -8.47 -3.64 1.89
CA ILE A 20 -7.23 -4.11 1.24
C ILE A 20 -7.27 -5.64 1.19
N ILE A 21 -7.12 -6.20 -0.01
CA ILE A 21 -7.08 -7.66 -0.22
C ILE A 21 -5.66 -8.18 -0.50
N GLU A 22 -4.79 -7.30 -0.97
CA GLU A 22 -3.36 -7.60 -1.18
C GLU A 22 -2.54 -6.34 -0.96
N ILE A 23 -1.35 -6.49 -0.43
CA ILE A 23 -0.38 -5.42 -0.25
C ILE A 23 1.01 -5.95 -0.51
N GLY A 24 1.77 -5.25 -1.35
CA GLY A 24 3.15 -5.55 -1.67
C GLY A 24 4.07 -4.40 -1.37
N GLY A 25 5.32 -4.72 -1.06
CA GLY A 25 6.35 -3.71 -0.85
C GLY A 25 7.75 -4.24 -1.06
N ILE A 26 8.62 -3.34 -1.48
CA ILE A 26 10.05 -3.58 -1.70
C ILE A 26 10.82 -2.53 -0.92
N LEU A 27 11.76 -2.98 -0.08
CA LEU A 27 12.71 -2.12 0.59
C LEU A 27 13.96 -1.98 -0.27
N VAL A 28 14.34 -0.75 -0.59
CA VAL A 28 15.59 -0.44 -1.30
C VAL A 28 16.44 0.54 -0.51
N ASP A 29 17.75 0.55 -0.76
CA ASP A 29 18.67 1.55 -0.22
C ASP A 29 18.73 2.80 -1.11
N GLU A 30 19.58 3.76 -0.75
CA GLU A 30 19.81 5.00 -1.51
C GLU A 30 20.34 4.81 -2.93
N ASN A 31 20.85 3.63 -3.26
CA ASN A 31 21.30 3.24 -4.60
C ASN A 31 20.25 2.41 -5.34
N PHE A 32 19.01 2.35 -4.82
CA PHE A 32 17.90 1.54 -5.34
C PHE A 32 18.20 0.03 -5.37
N LYS A 33 19.16 -0.44 -4.57
CA LYS A 33 19.41 -1.86 -4.41
C LYS A 33 18.40 -2.46 -3.44
N GLU A 34 17.71 -3.50 -3.89
CA GLU A 34 16.76 -4.25 -3.07
C GLU A 34 17.44 -4.88 -1.86
N LYS A 35 16.82 -4.72 -0.69
CA LYS A 35 17.22 -5.29 0.59
C LYS A 35 16.23 -6.32 1.13
N ASP A 36 14.94 -6.10 0.88
CA ASP A 36 13.88 -6.97 1.39
C ASP A 36 12.62 -6.75 0.55
N ARG A 37 11.68 -7.72 0.57
CA ARG A 37 10.37 -7.59 -0.06
C ARG A 37 9.33 -8.41 0.65
N PHE A 38 8.09 -8.01 0.50
CA PHE A 38 6.94 -8.84 0.87
C PHE A 38 5.82 -8.70 -0.17
N ASN A 39 4.97 -9.70 -0.20
CA ASN A 39 3.66 -9.64 -0.83
C ASN A 39 2.70 -10.49 -0.01
N LEU A 40 1.65 -9.87 0.53
CA LEU A 40 0.67 -10.50 1.41
C LEU A 40 -0.72 -10.33 0.82
N ARG A 41 -1.44 -11.44 0.71
CA ARG A 41 -2.84 -11.48 0.32
C ARG A 41 -3.67 -12.10 1.42
N CYS A 42 -4.83 -11.51 1.72
CA CYS A 42 -5.75 -12.04 2.72
C CYS A 42 -7.00 -12.63 2.09
N SER A 43 -7.73 -13.41 2.89
CA SER A 43 -9.12 -13.72 2.59
C SER A 43 -9.98 -12.48 2.70
N LEU A 44 -11.02 -12.38 1.89
CA LEU A 44 -11.97 -11.28 1.98
C LEU A 44 -12.61 -11.26 3.38
N PRO A 45 -12.69 -10.09 4.04
CA PRO A 45 -13.39 -9.97 5.32
C PRO A 45 -14.85 -10.42 5.19
N GLU A 46 -15.38 -11.03 6.23
CA GLU A 46 -16.78 -11.45 6.26
C GLU A 46 -17.71 -10.25 6.12
N GLY A 47 -18.72 -10.38 5.25
CA GLY A 47 -19.66 -9.28 4.96
C GLY A 47 -19.14 -8.24 3.95
N GLU A 48 -17.90 -8.34 3.51
CA GLU A 48 -17.35 -7.43 2.50
C GLU A 48 -17.96 -7.72 1.12
N ILE A 49 -18.42 -6.66 0.45
CA ILE A 49 -18.91 -6.71 -0.93
C ILE A 49 -17.84 -6.13 -1.84
N PHE A 50 -17.31 -6.96 -2.73
CA PHE A 50 -16.33 -6.50 -3.71
C PHE A 50 -16.99 -6.08 -5.02
N GLN A 51 -16.41 -5.11 -5.68
CA GLN A 51 -16.79 -4.73 -7.04
C GLN A 51 -16.17 -5.70 -8.04
N ALA A 52 -17.00 -6.27 -8.93
CA ALA A 52 -16.50 -7.18 -9.98
C ALA A 52 -15.38 -6.55 -10.82
N MET A 53 -15.49 -5.25 -11.10
CA MET A 53 -14.46 -4.51 -11.85
C MET A 53 -13.12 -4.47 -11.10
N ALA A 54 -13.10 -4.32 -9.76
CA ALA A 54 -11.89 -4.36 -8.97
C ALA A 54 -11.17 -5.72 -9.11
N LEU A 55 -11.91 -6.83 -9.06
CA LEU A 55 -11.33 -8.16 -9.25
C LEU A 55 -10.73 -8.35 -10.67
N ILE A 56 -11.38 -7.79 -11.69
CA ILE A 56 -10.87 -7.85 -13.07
C ILE A 56 -9.57 -7.05 -13.20
N VAL A 57 -9.54 -5.82 -12.68
CA VAL A 57 -8.36 -4.95 -12.71
C VAL A 57 -7.20 -5.57 -11.94
N ASN A 58 -7.46 -6.06 -10.73
CA ASN A 58 -6.47 -6.68 -9.87
C ASN A 58 -6.09 -8.11 -10.31
N LYS A 59 -6.74 -8.64 -11.36
CA LYS A 59 -6.57 -10.03 -11.85
C LYS A 59 -6.74 -11.07 -10.74
N THR A 60 -7.59 -10.77 -9.76
CA THR A 60 -7.84 -11.61 -8.60
C THR A 60 -9.13 -12.39 -8.78
N SER A 61 -9.08 -13.71 -8.65
CA SER A 61 -10.28 -14.55 -8.70
C SER A 61 -10.88 -14.76 -7.32
N ILE A 62 -12.19 -14.97 -7.26
CA ILE A 62 -12.89 -15.32 -6.02
C ILE A 62 -12.25 -16.57 -5.36
N LYS A 63 -11.85 -17.54 -6.17
CA LYS A 63 -11.17 -18.74 -5.69
C LYS A 63 -9.88 -18.41 -4.92
N GLN A 64 -9.08 -17.48 -5.42
CA GLN A 64 -7.85 -17.05 -4.71
C GLN A 64 -8.17 -16.41 -3.36
N LEU A 65 -9.20 -15.58 -3.28
CA LEU A 65 -9.62 -14.95 -2.03
C LEU A 65 -10.17 -15.95 -0.99
N THR A 66 -10.89 -17.00 -1.46
CA THR A 66 -11.46 -18.02 -0.56
C THR A 66 -10.45 -19.07 -0.13
N GLN A 67 -9.35 -19.27 -0.87
CA GLN A 67 -8.31 -20.25 -0.54
C GLN A 67 -7.15 -19.68 0.31
N THR A 68 -7.16 -18.39 0.58
CA THR A 68 -6.13 -17.74 1.39
C THR A 68 -6.44 -17.96 2.88
N ASN A 69 -5.47 -18.50 3.62
CA ASN A 69 -5.60 -18.79 5.05
C ASN A 69 -5.28 -17.58 5.95
N LEU A 70 -4.75 -16.51 5.38
CA LEU A 70 -4.42 -15.29 6.13
C LEU A 70 -5.66 -14.42 6.25
N SER A 71 -6.13 -14.16 7.47
CA SER A 71 -7.23 -13.22 7.65
C SER A 71 -6.77 -11.79 7.38
N HIS A 72 -7.72 -10.93 7.04
CA HIS A 72 -7.46 -9.49 6.83
C HIS A 72 -6.77 -8.85 8.05
N TYR A 73 -7.26 -9.12 9.26
CA TYR A 73 -6.66 -8.61 10.50
C TYR A 73 -5.22 -9.08 10.72
N GLN A 74 -4.94 -10.36 10.42
CA GLN A 74 -3.58 -10.91 10.50
C GLN A 74 -2.66 -10.28 9.45
N MET A 75 -3.13 -10.12 8.21
CA MET A 75 -2.37 -9.45 7.14
C MET A 75 -1.94 -8.04 7.56
N LEU A 76 -2.87 -7.22 8.05
CA LEU A 76 -2.55 -5.89 8.54
C LEU A 76 -1.54 -5.90 9.69
N GLY A 77 -1.60 -6.92 10.56
CA GLY A 77 -0.63 -7.11 11.64
C GLY A 77 0.79 -7.41 11.14
N GLU A 78 0.91 -8.24 10.12
CA GLU A 78 2.21 -8.53 9.50
C GLU A 78 2.76 -7.30 8.75
N VAL A 79 1.90 -6.59 8.02
CA VAL A 79 2.28 -5.32 7.35
C VAL A 79 2.81 -4.30 8.36
N GLU A 80 2.12 -4.13 9.48
CA GLU A 80 2.56 -3.22 10.55
C GLU A 80 3.95 -3.60 11.09
N LYS A 81 4.20 -4.88 11.34
CA LYS A 81 5.51 -5.38 11.77
C LYS A 81 6.60 -5.10 10.74
N ILE A 82 6.32 -5.35 9.46
CA ILE A 82 7.26 -5.12 8.36
C ILE A 82 7.57 -3.62 8.23
N PHE A 83 6.56 -2.76 8.23
CA PHE A 83 6.74 -1.32 8.12
C PHE A 83 7.53 -0.75 9.34
N LYS A 84 7.28 -1.26 10.54
CA LYS A 84 8.07 -0.90 11.73
C LYS A 84 9.53 -1.36 11.60
N LYS A 85 9.77 -2.57 11.11
CA LYS A 85 11.12 -3.11 10.86
C LYS A 85 11.89 -2.29 9.82
N TRP A 86 11.20 -1.79 8.80
CA TRP A 86 11.80 -1.02 7.70
C TRP A 86 11.98 0.46 8.01
N SER A 87 11.31 0.95 9.05
CA SER A 87 11.46 2.34 9.54
C SER A 87 12.85 2.57 10.18
N PRO A 88 13.45 3.76 10.04
CA PRO A 88 12.96 4.94 9.31
C PRO A 88 13.12 4.82 7.79
N ALA A 89 12.09 5.22 7.05
CA ALA A 89 12.07 5.11 5.59
C ALA A 89 11.25 6.22 4.92
N ILE A 90 11.47 6.39 3.61
CA ILE A 90 10.55 7.10 2.72
C ILE A 90 9.60 6.07 2.12
N PHE A 91 8.31 6.22 2.38
CA PHE A 91 7.25 5.42 1.76
C PHE A 91 6.84 6.06 0.43
N LEU A 92 7.05 5.35 -0.67
CA LEU A 92 6.83 5.82 -2.02
C LEU A 92 5.85 4.89 -2.73
N GLY A 93 4.74 5.42 -3.19
CA GLY A 93 3.80 4.75 -4.07
C GLY A 93 3.61 5.52 -5.37
N TRP A 94 2.81 5.01 -6.29
CA TRP A 94 2.45 5.68 -7.53
C TRP A 94 1.01 6.16 -7.48
N SER A 95 0.77 7.48 -7.45
CA SER A 95 -0.56 8.08 -7.25
C SER A 95 -1.24 7.66 -5.94
N ASN A 96 -0.46 7.37 -4.93
CA ASN A 96 -0.88 6.67 -3.71
C ASN A 96 -1.54 7.56 -2.65
N ILE A 97 -1.28 8.87 -2.64
CA ILE A 97 -1.72 9.76 -1.55
C ILE A 97 -3.24 9.79 -1.39
N GLY A 98 -3.98 9.76 -2.50
CA GLY A 98 -5.44 9.83 -2.48
C GLY A 98 -6.14 8.48 -2.34
N PHE A 99 -5.44 7.36 -2.45
CA PHE A 99 -6.03 6.03 -2.41
C PHE A 99 -5.31 5.08 -1.45
N ASP A 100 -4.11 4.61 -1.78
CA ASP A 100 -3.39 3.61 -0.99
C ASP A 100 -3.11 4.07 0.44
N ASP A 101 -2.59 5.28 0.61
CA ASP A 101 -2.32 5.88 1.91
C ASP A 101 -3.59 6.09 2.73
N GLU A 102 -4.68 6.50 2.09
CA GLU A 102 -5.96 6.65 2.76
C GLU A 102 -6.55 5.30 3.17
N MET A 103 -6.44 4.29 2.29
CA MET A 103 -6.91 2.95 2.55
C MET A 103 -6.16 2.34 3.74
N ILE A 104 -4.82 2.31 3.69
CA ILE A 104 -4.01 1.73 4.78
C ILE A 104 -4.23 2.47 6.10
N ARG A 105 -4.37 3.80 6.07
CA ARG A 105 -4.65 4.61 7.25
C ARG A 105 -5.98 4.24 7.90
N LYS A 106 -7.04 4.10 7.10
CA LYS A 106 -8.38 3.73 7.59
C LYS A 106 -8.41 2.30 8.12
N GLU A 107 -7.80 1.37 7.41
CA GLU A 107 -7.74 -0.03 7.81
C GLU A 107 -6.94 -0.23 9.11
N PHE A 108 -5.83 0.48 9.26
CA PHE A 108 -5.07 0.46 10.51
C PHE A 108 -5.87 1.05 11.67
N PHE A 109 -6.58 2.18 11.44
CA PHE A 109 -7.44 2.78 12.46
C PHE A 109 -8.57 1.84 12.87
N LYS A 110 -9.28 1.22 11.93
CA LYS A 110 -10.32 0.21 12.20
C LYS A 110 -9.77 -1.00 12.97
N GLY A 111 -8.53 -1.42 12.67
CA GLY A 111 -7.83 -2.50 13.34
C GLY A 111 -7.18 -2.14 14.67
N ILE A 112 -7.43 -0.92 15.22
CA ILE A 112 -6.82 -0.38 16.45
C ILE A 112 -5.28 -0.40 16.35
N ARG A 113 -4.76 -0.04 15.19
CA ARG A 113 -3.33 0.10 14.88
C ARG A 113 -2.98 1.56 14.64
N TYR A 114 -1.68 1.87 14.69
CA TYR A 114 -1.24 3.24 14.44
C TYR A 114 -1.42 3.65 12.96
N PRO A 115 -2.35 4.58 12.64
CA PRO A 115 -2.77 4.83 11.26
C PRO A 115 -1.78 5.66 10.42
N TYR A 116 -0.76 6.27 11.04
CA TYR A 116 0.16 7.20 10.37
C TYR A 116 1.56 6.62 10.17
N ILE A 117 1.71 5.30 10.15
CA ILE A 117 3.01 4.64 10.09
C ILE A 117 3.82 5.03 8.84
N THR A 118 3.16 5.32 7.72
CA THR A 118 3.82 5.69 6.45
C THR A 118 4.35 7.12 6.44
N ASN A 119 3.81 8.02 7.29
CA ASN A 119 4.12 9.45 7.21
C ASN A 119 4.44 10.14 8.53
N ALA A 120 4.27 9.47 9.68
CA ALA A 120 4.68 10.05 10.96
C ALA A 120 6.19 9.91 11.16
N SER A 121 6.80 10.97 11.72
CA SER A 121 8.23 10.94 12.05
C SER A 121 8.62 9.66 12.79
N PRO A 122 9.73 8.99 12.42
CA PRO A 122 10.77 9.43 11.48
C PRO A 122 10.51 9.08 10.00
N ASN A 123 9.35 8.51 9.66
CA ASN A 123 8.98 8.16 8.30
C ASN A 123 8.50 9.39 7.50
N LYS A 124 8.62 9.29 6.18
CA LYS A 124 8.08 10.28 5.22
C LYS A 124 7.37 9.54 4.11
N ARG A 125 6.33 10.13 3.55
CA ARG A 125 5.67 9.60 2.35
C ARG A 125 5.85 10.53 1.16
N HIS A 126 5.94 9.94 -0.02
CA HIS A 126 6.00 10.64 -1.28
C HIS A 126 5.17 9.92 -2.34
N ASP A 127 4.74 10.67 -3.34
CA ASP A 127 3.97 10.17 -4.47
C ASP A 127 4.84 10.26 -5.74
N GLY A 128 5.14 9.11 -6.33
CA GLY A 128 5.99 9.01 -7.51
C GLY A 128 5.42 9.73 -8.73
N LEU A 129 4.09 9.71 -8.91
CA LEU A 129 3.44 10.43 -10.01
C LEU A 129 3.61 11.95 -9.85
N ASN A 130 3.46 12.47 -8.63
CA ASN A 130 3.65 13.89 -8.37
C ASN A 130 5.10 14.33 -8.57
N ILE A 131 6.07 13.49 -8.16
CA ILE A 131 7.49 13.73 -8.42
C ILE A 131 7.78 13.74 -9.93
N ALA A 132 7.26 12.77 -10.68
CA ALA A 132 7.43 12.69 -12.13
C ALA A 132 6.83 13.91 -12.86
N ARG A 133 5.63 14.33 -12.45
CA ARG A 133 4.97 15.53 -12.99
C ARG A 133 5.78 16.81 -12.70
N ALA A 134 6.30 16.96 -11.49
CA ALA A 134 7.13 18.09 -11.11
C ALA A 134 8.44 18.12 -11.93
N ALA A 135 9.11 16.97 -12.06
CA ALA A 135 10.34 16.86 -12.85
C ALA A 135 10.09 17.19 -14.33
N TYR A 136 8.99 16.70 -14.90
CA TYR A 136 8.59 17.03 -16.27
C TYR A 136 8.31 18.52 -16.44
N ALA A 137 7.52 19.15 -15.56
CA ALA A 137 7.22 20.57 -15.62
C ALA A 137 8.48 21.42 -15.52
N LEU A 138 9.41 21.06 -14.61
CA LEU A 138 10.70 21.77 -14.48
C LEU A 138 11.58 21.61 -15.73
N SER A 139 11.55 20.47 -16.41
CA SER A 139 12.32 20.25 -17.64
C SER A 139 11.87 21.15 -18.79
N LEU A 140 10.60 21.58 -18.80
CA LEU A 140 10.06 22.50 -19.82
C LEU A 140 10.49 23.97 -19.60
N ILE A 141 10.93 24.33 -18.39
CA ILE A 141 11.37 25.71 -18.07
C ILE A 141 12.75 25.98 -18.63
N HIS A 142 13.54 24.97 -18.95
CA HIS A 142 14.89 25.09 -19.50
C HIS A 142 14.94 25.05 -21.04
N ILE A 143 13.79 25.08 -21.70
CA ILE A 143 13.67 25.32 -23.15
C ILE A 143 13.30 26.78 -23.36
#